data_ca232a6faf6d346af9bb5ee7f184b335
#
_entry.id   ca232a6faf6d346af9bb5ee7f184b335
#
_cell.length_a   1.000
_cell.length_b   1.000
_cell.length_c   1.000
_cell.angle_alpha   90.00
_cell.angle_beta   90.00
_cell.angle_gamma   90.00
#
_symmetry.space_group_name_H-M   'P 1'
#
loop_
_entity.id
_entity.type
_entity.pdbx_description
1 polymer ?
#
loop_
_entity_poly.entity_id
_entity_poly.type
_entity_poly.pdbx_seq_one_letter_code
_entity_poly.pdbx_strand_id
1 'polypeptide(L)'
;MPDTQIPFKPHSVILFQGDSITDAGRTRSRIGPNSPAGLGLGYTRKIADALLDNYPGHYLQLYNRGISGDRIQGLESRWEEDSLRLLPDLISILIGVNDTWNQVLLSMGSDPEQYQIIFHKILTETRQSLPNTRLVLCEPFLLLTGEVTRDWSADITRRQGFVWDLADEFNAIFVPFQSALDQAA
;
A
#
# COMPACT_ATOMS: atom_id res chain seq x y z
N MET A 1 11.22 6.87 -29.83
CA MET A 1 10.43 6.70 -28.61
C MET A 1 10.86 5.37 -28.03
N PRO A 2 11.39 5.26 -26.81
CA PRO A 2 11.62 3.96 -26.23
C PRO A 2 10.25 3.26 -26.13
N ASP A 3 10.23 2.02 -26.62
CA ASP A 3 9.07 1.13 -26.56
C ASP A 3 8.83 0.84 -25.05
N THR A 4 8.03 1.68 -24.42
CA THR A 4 7.61 1.48 -23.02
C THR A 4 6.60 0.34 -23.02
N GLN A 5 7.11 -0.90 -23.10
CA GLN A 5 6.27 -2.06 -22.90
C GLN A 5 5.57 -1.89 -21.56
N ILE A 6 4.27 -1.74 -21.64
CA ILE A 6 3.43 -1.70 -20.45
C ILE A 6 3.64 -3.02 -19.68
N PRO A 7 3.94 -2.96 -18.36
CA PRO A 7 4.23 -4.16 -17.60
C PRO A 7 3.00 -5.03 -17.29
N PHE A 8 1.84 -4.70 -17.86
CA PHE A 8 0.57 -5.36 -17.59
C PHE A 8 0.03 -6.06 -18.83
N LYS A 9 -0.50 -7.26 -18.64
CA LYS A 9 -1.30 -7.97 -19.64
C LYS A 9 -2.71 -7.35 -19.71
N PRO A 10 -3.44 -7.56 -20.82
CA PRO A 10 -4.87 -7.26 -20.84
C PRO A 10 -5.61 -7.93 -19.67
N HIS A 11 -6.54 -7.20 -19.07
CA HIS A 11 -7.35 -7.59 -17.91
C HIS A 11 -6.57 -7.78 -16.60
N SER A 12 -5.31 -7.32 -16.52
CA SER A 12 -4.56 -7.39 -15.25
C SER A 12 -5.30 -6.68 -14.11
N VAL A 13 -5.26 -7.33 -12.95
CA VAL A 13 -5.83 -6.85 -11.69
C VAL A 13 -4.75 -6.12 -10.89
N ILE A 14 -5.00 -4.87 -10.55
CA ILE A 14 -4.12 -4.01 -9.76
C ILE A 14 -4.83 -3.65 -8.46
N LEU A 15 -4.23 -4.01 -7.34
CA LEU A 15 -4.79 -3.82 -6.01
C LEU A 15 -3.96 -2.81 -5.21
N PHE A 16 -4.65 -1.87 -4.58
CA PHE A 16 -4.07 -0.95 -3.59
C PHE A 16 -4.56 -1.31 -2.20
N GLN A 17 -3.63 -1.62 -1.29
CA GLN A 17 -3.87 -1.92 0.11
C GLN A 17 -3.21 -0.88 1.01
N GLY A 18 -3.80 -0.63 2.18
CA GLY A 18 -3.25 0.30 3.13
C GLY A 18 -4.30 0.88 4.09
N ASP A 19 -3.96 2.02 4.65
CA ASP A 19 -4.74 2.76 5.64
C ASP A 19 -5.56 3.92 5.04
N SER A 20 -5.75 5.01 5.82
CA SER A 20 -6.49 6.20 5.40
C SER A 20 -5.88 6.93 4.19
N ILE A 21 -4.58 6.85 3.99
CA ILE A 21 -3.89 7.47 2.85
C ILE A 21 -4.32 6.76 1.56
N THR A 22 -4.48 5.44 1.62
CA THR A 22 -4.97 4.62 0.50
C THR A 22 -6.49 4.70 0.38
N ASP A 23 -7.25 4.61 1.49
CA ASP A 23 -8.72 4.74 1.53
C ASP A 23 -9.16 6.06 0.88
N ALA A 24 -8.59 7.17 1.32
CA ALA A 24 -8.85 8.52 0.81
C ALA A 24 -10.33 8.82 0.57
N GLY A 25 -11.20 8.42 1.50
CA GLY A 25 -12.63 8.66 1.45
C GLY A 25 -13.38 7.81 0.41
N ARG A 26 -12.87 6.63 0.08
CA ARG A 26 -13.56 5.70 -0.82
C ARG A 26 -14.92 5.26 -0.26
N THR A 27 -15.85 4.99 -1.13
CA THR A 27 -17.13 4.36 -0.78
C THR A 27 -16.94 2.85 -0.69
N ARG A 28 -16.84 2.31 0.53
CA ARG A 28 -16.48 0.89 0.78
C ARG A 28 -17.47 -0.12 0.19
N SER A 29 -18.73 0.25 0.02
CA SER A 29 -19.73 -0.61 -0.65
C SER A 29 -19.56 -0.69 -2.17
N ARG A 30 -18.72 0.16 -2.76
CA ARG A 30 -18.37 0.12 -4.18
C ARG A 30 -17.16 -0.77 -4.41
N ILE A 31 -17.38 -2.08 -4.35
CA ILE A 31 -16.31 -3.10 -4.36
C ILE A 31 -15.81 -3.51 -5.74
N GLY A 32 -16.52 -3.14 -6.81
CA GLY A 32 -16.12 -3.46 -8.20
C GLY A 32 -14.91 -2.65 -8.67
N PRO A 33 -14.22 -3.13 -9.74
CA PRO A 33 -13.07 -2.45 -10.29
C PRO A 33 -13.44 -1.10 -10.93
N ASN A 34 -12.47 -0.20 -10.98
CA ASN A 34 -12.54 1.08 -11.69
C ASN A 34 -13.70 2.00 -11.26
N SER A 35 -14.34 1.70 -10.13
CA SER A 35 -15.38 2.57 -9.58
C SER A 35 -14.77 3.86 -9.06
N PRO A 36 -15.11 5.04 -9.60
CA PRO A 36 -14.57 6.30 -9.10
C PRO A 36 -14.77 6.51 -7.61
N ALA A 37 -15.97 6.18 -7.11
CA ALA A 37 -16.27 6.26 -5.69
C ALA A 37 -15.56 5.15 -4.87
N GLY A 38 -15.33 3.98 -5.46
CA GLY A 38 -14.60 2.87 -4.84
C GLY A 38 -13.09 3.10 -4.79
N LEU A 39 -12.54 3.91 -5.70
CA LEU A 39 -11.12 4.27 -5.74
C LEU A 39 -10.76 5.41 -4.77
N GLY A 40 -11.73 6.19 -4.31
CA GLY A 40 -11.51 7.33 -3.40
C GLY A 40 -11.04 8.59 -4.12
N LEU A 41 -10.44 9.51 -3.35
CA LEU A 41 -10.02 10.84 -3.84
C LEU A 41 -8.49 11.03 -3.81
N GLY A 42 -7.74 10.00 -3.41
CA GLY A 42 -6.30 10.04 -3.19
C GLY A 42 -5.46 9.62 -4.40
N TYR A 43 -4.23 9.19 -4.08
CA TYR A 43 -3.25 8.76 -5.07
C TYR A 43 -3.73 7.53 -5.88
N THR A 44 -4.47 6.62 -5.28
CA THR A 44 -5.04 5.44 -5.95
C THR A 44 -5.92 5.81 -7.14
N ARG A 45 -6.77 6.83 -6.96
CA ARG A 45 -7.61 7.34 -8.03
C ARG A 45 -6.79 7.97 -9.15
N LYS A 46 -5.79 8.79 -8.81
CA LYS A 46 -4.91 9.44 -9.80
C LYS A 46 -4.15 8.42 -10.64
N ILE A 47 -3.62 7.36 -9.99
CA ILE A 47 -2.93 6.27 -10.70
C ILE A 47 -3.92 5.52 -11.60
N ALA A 48 -5.11 5.21 -11.10
CA ALA A 48 -6.13 4.51 -11.87
C ALA A 48 -6.54 5.29 -13.12
N ASP A 49 -6.86 6.58 -12.97
CA ASP A 49 -7.22 7.44 -14.09
C ASP A 49 -6.09 7.47 -15.12
N ALA A 50 -4.83 7.68 -14.70
CA ALA A 50 -3.68 7.71 -15.59
C ALA A 50 -3.47 6.37 -16.33
N LEU A 51 -3.62 5.22 -15.66
CA LEU A 51 -3.48 3.92 -16.29
C LEU A 51 -4.61 3.62 -17.29
N LEU A 52 -5.83 3.93 -16.93
CA LEU A 52 -6.99 3.71 -17.80
C LEU A 52 -6.97 4.62 -19.03
N ASP A 53 -6.55 5.88 -18.87
CA ASP A 53 -6.46 6.85 -19.97
C ASP A 53 -5.31 6.51 -20.93
N ASN A 54 -4.15 6.08 -20.41
CA ASN A 54 -3.00 5.77 -21.25
C ASN A 54 -3.10 4.38 -21.90
N TYR A 55 -3.87 3.44 -21.32
CA TYR A 55 -3.94 2.05 -21.78
C TYR A 55 -5.38 1.53 -21.90
N PRO A 56 -6.28 2.21 -22.62
CA PRO A 56 -7.70 1.86 -22.67
C PRO A 56 -7.95 0.47 -23.26
N GLY A 57 -7.08 0.01 -24.16
CA GLY A 57 -7.18 -1.33 -24.79
C GLY A 57 -6.74 -2.49 -23.91
N HIS A 58 -6.22 -2.23 -22.68
CA HIS A 58 -5.81 -3.27 -21.77
C HIS A 58 -6.91 -3.71 -20.80
N TYR A 59 -8.01 -2.97 -20.70
CA TYR A 59 -9.13 -3.33 -19.80
C TYR A 59 -8.68 -3.64 -18.37
N LEU A 60 -7.74 -2.84 -17.84
CA LEU A 60 -7.18 -3.02 -16.51
C LEU A 60 -8.27 -2.91 -15.43
N GLN A 61 -8.13 -3.71 -14.38
CA GLN A 61 -9.05 -3.75 -13.24
C GLN A 61 -8.35 -3.23 -11.98
N LEU A 62 -8.70 -2.02 -11.54
CA LEU A 62 -8.06 -1.38 -10.39
C LEU A 62 -9.00 -1.38 -9.20
N TYR A 63 -8.47 -1.82 -8.04
CA TYR A 63 -9.20 -1.92 -6.78
C TYR A 63 -8.48 -1.15 -5.68
N ASN A 64 -9.23 -0.39 -4.90
CA ASN A 64 -8.77 0.19 -3.65
C ASN A 64 -9.42 -0.55 -2.48
N ARG A 65 -8.59 -1.15 -1.62
CA ARG A 65 -8.99 -1.86 -0.39
C ARG A 65 -8.41 -1.21 0.87
N GLY A 66 -7.94 0.03 0.79
CA GLY A 66 -7.52 0.81 1.95
C GLY A 66 -8.64 0.96 2.98
N ILE A 67 -8.29 0.97 4.26
CA ILE A 67 -9.22 1.17 5.38
C ILE A 67 -8.65 2.24 6.31
N SER A 68 -9.37 3.35 6.47
CA SER A 68 -8.97 4.44 7.36
C SER A 68 -8.75 3.95 8.80
N GLY A 69 -7.60 4.30 9.38
CA GLY A 69 -7.19 3.90 10.72
C GLY A 69 -6.53 2.52 10.80
N ASP A 70 -6.41 1.80 9.69
CA ASP A 70 -5.87 0.44 9.69
C ASP A 70 -4.38 0.42 10.05
N ARG A 71 -3.98 -0.67 10.68
CA ARG A 71 -2.62 -1.02 11.08
C ARG A 71 -2.25 -2.35 10.47
N ILE A 72 -1.01 -2.78 10.65
CA ILE A 72 -0.53 -4.04 10.08
C ILE A 72 -1.36 -5.26 10.52
N GLN A 73 -1.85 -5.31 11.78
CA GLN A 73 -2.71 -6.39 12.25
C GLN A 73 -4.08 -6.39 11.57
N GLY A 74 -4.65 -5.20 11.35
CA GLY A 74 -5.91 -5.07 10.63
C GLY A 74 -5.77 -5.52 9.18
N LEU A 75 -4.67 -5.13 8.53
CA LEU A 75 -4.33 -5.59 7.19
C LEU A 75 -4.19 -7.13 7.13
N GLU A 76 -3.46 -7.73 8.07
CA GLU A 76 -3.30 -9.19 8.18
C GLU A 76 -4.66 -9.90 8.29
N SER A 77 -5.52 -9.42 9.18
CA SER A 77 -6.81 -10.06 9.49
C SER A 77 -7.77 -10.18 8.29
N ARG A 78 -7.61 -9.33 7.29
CA ARG A 78 -8.45 -9.28 6.08
C ARG A 78 -7.68 -9.65 4.81
N TRP A 79 -6.42 -10.10 4.93
CA TRP A 79 -5.52 -10.25 3.78
C TRP A 79 -6.05 -11.24 2.74
N GLU A 80 -6.55 -12.39 3.17
CA GLU A 80 -7.13 -13.37 2.25
C GLU A 80 -8.34 -12.82 1.49
N GLU A 81 -9.30 -12.24 2.22
CA GLU A 81 -10.57 -11.78 1.64
C GLU A 81 -10.38 -10.59 0.69
N ASP A 82 -9.62 -9.60 1.16
CA ASP A 82 -9.46 -8.32 0.46
C ASP A 82 -8.29 -8.31 -0.53
N SER A 83 -7.44 -9.34 -0.54
CA SER A 83 -6.26 -9.38 -1.40
C SER A 83 -6.16 -10.67 -2.19
N LEU A 84 -5.96 -11.81 -1.54
CA LEU A 84 -5.64 -13.04 -2.26
C LEU A 84 -6.79 -13.52 -3.15
N ARG A 85 -8.03 -13.40 -2.71
CA ARG A 85 -9.22 -13.78 -3.49
C ARG A 85 -9.46 -12.95 -4.73
N LEU A 86 -8.87 -11.75 -4.83
CA LEU A 86 -8.93 -10.94 -6.05
C LEU A 86 -7.97 -11.43 -7.13
N LEU A 87 -7.04 -12.35 -6.80
CA LEU A 87 -6.01 -12.87 -7.69
C LEU A 87 -5.23 -11.76 -8.42
N PRO A 88 -4.69 -10.76 -7.70
CA PRO A 88 -4.08 -9.60 -8.34
C PRO A 88 -2.77 -9.93 -9.04
N ASP A 89 -2.55 -9.30 -10.20
CA ASP A 89 -1.27 -9.30 -10.90
C ASP A 89 -0.26 -8.35 -10.26
N LEU A 90 -0.76 -7.31 -9.56
CA LEU A 90 0.05 -6.38 -8.77
C LEU A 90 -0.68 -5.96 -7.49
N ILE A 91 0.05 -5.98 -6.37
CA ILE A 91 -0.40 -5.42 -5.09
C ILE A 91 0.53 -4.28 -4.69
N SER A 92 -0.01 -3.09 -4.45
CA SER A 92 0.66 -1.95 -3.82
C SER A 92 0.22 -1.84 -2.36
N ILE A 93 1.17 -1.76 -1.43
CA ILE A 93 0.91 -1.73 0.01
C ILE A 93 1.54 -0.48 0.61
N LEU A 94 0.71 0.36 1.25
CA LEU A 94 1.12 1.53 2.03
C LEU A 94 0.48 1.46 3.41
N ILE A 95 1.24 1.04 4.42
CA ILE A 95 0.78 0.83 5.80
C ILE A 95 1.90 1.15 6.79
N GLY A 96 1.58 1.58 8.01
CA GLY A 96 2.54 1.74 9.09
C GLY A 96 2.46 3.07 9.84
N VAL A 97 1.88 4.12 9.27
CA VAL A 97 1.73 5.40 9.96
C VAL A 97 0.84 5.30 11.19
N ASN A 98 -0.24 4.51 11.14
CA ASN A 98 -1.12 4.28 12.29
C ASN A 98 -0.49 3.35 13.33
N ASP A 99 0.42 2.46 12.93
CA ASP A 99 1.22 1.65 13.85
C ASP A 99 2.12 2.58 14.68
N THR A 100 2.83 3.53 14.03
CA THR A 100 3.61 4.57 14.73
C THR A 100 2.73 5.43 15.60
N TRP A 101 1.58 5.91 15.10
CA TRP A 101 0.63 6.71 15.89
C TRP A 101 0.24 6.02 17.19
N ASN A 102 -0.21 4.77 17.11
CA ASN A 102 -0.66 4.03 18.28
C ASN A 102 0.49 3.70 19.24
N GLN A 103 1.68 3.41 18.72
CA GLN A 103 2.84 3.11 19.53
C GLN A 103 3.30 4.34 20.32
N VAL A 104 3.45 5.48 19.66
CA VAL A 104 4.01 6.70 20.27
C VAL A 104 3.01 7.38 21.22
N LEU A 105 1.73 7.52 20.83
CA LEU A 105 0.76 8.24 21.66
C LEU A 105 0.06 7.38 22.70
N LEU A 106 -0.20 6.12 22.40
CA LEU A 106 -1.04 5.28 23.25
C LEU A 106 -0.25 4.17 23.95
N SER A 107 1.02 3.99 23.60
CA SER A 107 1.81 2.80 24.00
C SER A 107 1.03 1.50 23.72
N MET A 108 0.23 1.50 22.66
CA MET A 108 -0.65 0.42 22.23
C MET A 108 -0.40 0.15 20.76
N GLY A 109 -0.27 -1.09 20.38
CA GLY A 109 -0.07 -1.46 19.00
C GLY A 109 1.08 -2.44 18.83
N SER A 110 1.53 -2.63 17.59
CA SER A 110 2.75 -3.38 17.32
C SER A 110 3.97 -2.47 17.50
N ASP A 111 4.94 -2.93 18.27
CA ASP A 111 6.27 -2.37 18.14
C ASP A 111 6.81 -2.58 16.70
N PRO A 112 7.89 -1.91 16.32
CA PRO A 112 8.41 -2.04 14.94
C PRO A 112 8.80 -3.48 14.57
N GLU A 113 9.29 -4.30 15.50
CA GLU A 113 9.64 -5.70 15.25
C GLU A 113 8.41 -6.55 14.99
N GLN A 114 7.36 -6.39 15.78
CA GLN A 114 6.08 -7.07 15.55
C GLN A 114 5.46 -6.67 14.22
N TYR A 115 5.56 -5.39 13.84
CA TYR A 115 5.14 -4.92 12.52
C TYR A 115 5.90 -5.64 11.41
N GLN A 116 7.23 -5.77 11.51
CA GLN A 116 8.05 -6.49 10.53
C GLN A 116 7.62 -7.95 10.40
N ILE A 117 7.44 -8.65 11.54
CA ILE A 117 7.04 -10.07 11.57
C ILE A 117 5.71 -10.27 10.85
N ILE A 118 4.71 -9.44 11.12
CA ILE A 118 3.40 -9.55 10.50
C ILE A 118 3.48 -9.20 9.01
N PHE A 119 4.23 -8.17 8.63
CA PHE A 119 4.36 -7.80 7.24
C PHE A 119 5.06 -8.90 6.43
N HIS A 120 6.15 -9.46 6.97
CA HIS A 120 6.84 -10.62 6.38
C HIS A 120 5.88 -11.81 6.19
N LYS A 121 5.03 -12.11 7.18
CA LYS A 121 4.01 -13.16 7.08
C LYS A 121 3.04 -12.92 5.93
N ILE A 122 2.50 -11.71 5.82
CA ILE A 122 1.61 -11.28 4.72
C ILE A 122 2.27 -11.51 3.35
N LEU A 123 3.53 -11.10 3.20
CA LEU A 123 4.25 -11.24 1.95
C LEU A 123 4.57 -12.71 1.63
N THR A 124 4.93 -13.50 2.64
CA THR A 124 5.16 -14.94 2.50
C THR A 124 3.90 -15.67 2.04
N GLU A 125 2.76 -15.40 2.68
CA GLU A 125 1.46 -15.95 2.28
C GLU A 125 1.10 -15.56 0.84
N THR A 126 1.38 -14.31 0.47
CA THR A 126 1.17 -13.85 -0.91
C THR A 126 2.03 -14.62 -1.91
N ARG A 127 3.31 -14.83 -1.63
CA ARG A 127 4.20 -15.59 -2.50
C ARG A 127 3.80 -17.05 -2.62
N GLN A 128 3.31 -17.65 -1.53
CA GLN A 128 2.82 -19.03 -1.55
C GLN A 128 1.54 -19.19 -2.36
N SER A 129 0.60 -18.27 -2.21
CA SER A 129 -0.71 -18.34 -2.87
C SER A 129 -0.67 -17.80 -4.31
N LEU A 130 0.11 -16.76 -4.55
CA LEU A 130 0.17 -15.98 -5.79
C LEU A 130 1.63 -15.71 -6.19
N PRO A 131 2.40 -16.73 -6.61
CA PRO A 131 3.86 -16.61 -6.80
C PRO A 131 4.25 -15.59 -7.88
N ASN A 132 3.37 -15.31 -8.83
CA ASN A 132 3.63 -14.39 -9.95
C ASN A 132 3.15 -12.95 -9.70
N THR A 133 2.47 -12.69 -8.59
CA THR A 133 1.99 -11.34 -8.25
C THR A 133 3.18 -10.41 -8.04
N ARG A 134 3.17 -9.26 -8.69
CA ARG A 134 4.17 -8.21 -8.48
C ARG A 134 3.83 -7.44 -7.21
N LEU A 135 4.84 -7.18 -6.40
CA LEU A 135 4.69 -6.43 -5.16
C LEU A 135 5.29 -5.03 -5.32
N VAL A 136 4.58 -4.04 -4.80
CA VAL A 136 5.04 -2.66 -4.64
C VAL A 136 4.88 -2.32 -3.16
N LEU A 137 6.01 -2.15 -2.46
CA LEU A 137 6.03 -1.76 -1.06
C LEU A 137 6.32 -0.28 -0.96
N CYS A 138 5.36 0.46 -0.42
CA CYS A 138 5.44 1.90 -0.27
C CYS A 138 5.96 2.23 1.13
N GLU A 139 6.96 3.10 1.17
CA GLU A 139 7.53 3.60 2.42
C GLU A 139 6.47 4.34 3.25
N PRO A 140 6.21 3.95 4.51
CA PRO A 140 5.38 4.75 5.39
C PRO A 140 6.08 6.09 5.68
N PHE A 141 5.32 7.17 5.78
CA PHE A 141 5.89 8.52 5.89
C PHE A 141 5.18 9.37 6.94
N LEU A 142 5.88 10.39 7.41
CA LEU A 142 5.35 11.42 8.30
C LEU A 142 5.45 12.79 7.64
N LEU A 143 4.41 13.60 7.82
CA LEU A 143 4.47 15.03 7.61
C LEU A 143 4.44 15.71 8.99
N LEU A 144 5.42 16.58 9.26
CA LEU A 144 5.54 17.31 10.54
C LEU A 144 4.47 18.41 10.62
N THR A 145 3.22 18.00 10.74
CA THR A 145 2.05 18.91 10.83
C THR A 145 1.13 18.46 11.95
N GLY A 146 0.42 19.41 12.54
CA GLY A 146 -0.54 19.13 13.61
C GLY A 146 0.11 18.50 14.84
N GLU A 147 -0.36 17.32 15.25
CA GLU A 147 0.14 16.59 16.43
C GLU A 147 1.42 15.78 16.17
N VAL A 148 1.83 15.66 14.90
CA VAL A 148 3.03 14.89 14.52
C VAL A 148 4.27 15.69 14.85
N THR A 149 5.08 15.18 15.77
CA THR A 149 6.32 15.80 16.22
C THR A 149 7.54 14.99 15.79
N ARG A 150 8.74 15.52 16.03
CA ARG A 150 10.00 14.82 15.74
C ARG A 150 10.19 13.54 16.57
N ASP A 151 9.50 13.41 17.71
CA ASP A 151 9.61 12.23 18.56
C ASP A 151 9.07 10.96 17.88
N TRP A 152 8.23 11.12 16.86
CA TRP A 152 7.74 10.01 16.04
C TRP A 152 8.79 9.47 15.07
N SER A 153 9.83 10.25 14.79
CA SER A 153 10.81 9.94 13.75
C SER A 153 11.54 8.62 14.01
N ALA A 154 11.87 8.31 15.28
CA ALA A 154 12.59 7.07 15.59
C ALA A 154 11.79 5.81 15.26
N ASP A 155 10.51 5.80 15.60
CA ASP A 155 9.63 4.65 15.34
C ASP A 155 9.36 4.48 13.85
N ILE A 156 8.96 5.57 13.14
CA ILE A 156 8.67 5.46 11.71
C ILE A 156 9.91 5.09 10.89
N THR A 157 11.09 5.62 11.25
CA THR A 157 12.34 5.31 10.56
C THR A 157 12.69 3.82 10.65
N ARG A 158 12.44 3.17 11.78
CA ARG A 158 12.62 1.72 11.89
C ARG A 158 11.67 0.96 10.97
N ARG A 159 10.39 1.36 10.88
CA ARG A 159 9.42 0.74 9.98
C ARG A 159 9.79 0.96 8.51
N GLN A 160 10.28 2.14 8.17
CA GLN A 160 10.81 2.45 6.83
C GLN A 160 11.95 1.49 6.45
N GLY A 161 12.91 1.29 7.37
CA GLY A 161 14.01 0.33 7.20
C GLY A 161 13.48 -1.10 6.95
N PHE A 162 12.51 -1.56 7.74
CA PHE A 162 11.92 -2.88 7.56
C PHE A 162 11.17 -3.02 6.24
N VAL A 163 10.48 -1.98 5.76
CA VAL A 163 9.82 -2.01 4.45
C VAL A 163 10.84 -2.07 3.32
N TRP A 164 11.98 -1.39 3.47
CA TRP A 164 13.10 -1.49 2.54
C TRP A 164 13.67 -2.91 2.49
N ASP A 165 14.00 -3.49 3.66
CA ASP A 165 14.56 -4.85 3.75
C ASP A 165 13.60 -5.89 3.16
N LEU A 166 12.31 -5.78 3.47
CA LEU A 166 11.27 -6.65 2.91
C LEU A 166 11.11 -6.47 1.40
N ALA A 167 11.27 -5.25 0.87
CA ALA A 167 11.21 -5.04 -0.57
C ALA A 167 12.37 -5.75 -1.29
N ASP A 168 13.57 -5.72 -0.73
CA ASP A 168 14.72 -6.45 -1.26
C ASP A 168 14.50 -7.98 -1.16
N GLU A 169 14.13 -8.48 0.01
CA GLU A 169 13.92 -9.92 0.28
C GLU A 169 12.86 -10.53 -0.65
N PHE A 170 11.74 -9.84 -0.86
CA PHE A 170 10.62 -10.33 -1.66
C PHE A 170 10.69 -9.92 -3.14
N ASN A 171 11.81 -9.32 -3.59
CA ASN A 171 11.98 -8.79 -4.94
C ASN A 171 10.78 -7.90 -5.35
N ALA A 172 10.42 -6.97 -4.45
CA ALA A 172 9.35 -6.02 -4.64
C ALA A 172 9.89 -4.66 -5.12
N ILE A 173 9.05 -3.89 -5.78
CA ILE A 173 9.36 -2.50 -6.10
C ILE A 173 9.21 -1.68 -4.82
N PHE A 174 10.27 -0.99 -4.39
CA PHE A 174 10.20 -0.03 -3.29
C PHE A 174 9.85 1.37 -3.78
N VAL A 175 8.91 2.03 -3.10
CA VAL A 175 8.51 3.42 -3.39
C VAL A 175 8.88 4.31 -2.21
N PRO A 176 9.92 5.17 -2.32
CA PRO A 176 10.44 6.00 -1.25
C PRO A 176 9.60 7.27 -1.04
N PHE A 177 8.43 7.17 -0.43
CA PHE A 177 7.50 8.30 -0.27
C PHE A 177 8.07 9.40 0.62
N GLN A 178 8.75 9.06 1.74
CA GLN A 178 9.33 10.10 2.61
C GLN A 178 10.31 10.97 1.84
N SER A 179 11.27 10.34 1.14
CA SER A 179 12.26 11.07 0.35
C SER A 179 11.63 11.92 -0.75
N ALA A 180 10.57 11.43 -1.40
CA ALA A 180 9.87 12.18 -2.43
C ALA A 180 9.14 13.40 -1.86
N LEU A 181 8.54 13.27 -0.68
CA LEU A 181 7.85 14.36 0.01
C LEU A 181 8.82 15.40 0.55
N ASP A 182 9.95 14.97 1.13
CA ASP A 182 11.01 15.88 1.63
C ASP A 182 11.63 16.72 0.51
N GLN A 183 11.68 16.21 -0.70
CA GLN A 183 12.15 16.97 -1.88
C GLN A 183 11.10 17.95 -2.42
N ALA A 184 9.83 17.74 -2.12
CA ALA A 184 8.73 18.57 -2.59
C ALA A 184 8.34 19.68 -1.61
N ALA A 185 8.87 19.66 -0.36
CA ALA A 185 8.58 20.60 0.72
C ALA A 185 9.53 21.80 0.70
#